data_0781919c78b67c606a63132bb708e3be
#
_entry.id   0781919c78b67c606a63132bb708e3be
#
_cell.length_a   1.000
_cell.length_b   1.000
_cell.length_c   1.000
_cell.angle_alpha   90.00
_cell.angle_beta   90.00
_cell.angle_gamma   90.00
#
_symmetry.space_group_name_H-M   'P 1'
#
loop_
_entity.id
_entity.type
_entity.pdbx_description
1 polymer ?
#
loop_
_entity_poly.entity_id
_entity_poly.type
_entity_poly.pdbx_seq_one_letter_code
_entity_poly.pdbx_strand_id
1 'polypeptide(L)'
;MRSEEILKGHSGNALVTIAIGDQHYAKWKENCLPSWMIYAKNNDLGIVVYRENLISRENPLWKKPQWQKMLLPERLSLDYENLKSVCYLDTDILINPFAPNVFEELRPGYVASVSVRNNLPYPLEPLLKRLVLLRREYIDRDYPLDSGIFASLETVYKENDLPPQNDEICTGVLLFNVSEFAGIMKEWFYLFPPNIKTITNDGEQTHLNYLLISNRYLHTISYDWQTIWSYESAWYYPHLFENKFENLNDVHNAIRDTLFRTNFLHFAGSWPESTNWQDSTFSMSNSYLDFQNQLQDFNGRTVTGKPIGKYAPKRDS
;
A
#
# COMPACT_ATOMS: atom_id res chain seq x y z
N MET A 1 17.98 -17.65 -1.74
CA MET A 1 16.96 -16.58 -1.63
C MET A 1 16.59 -16.42 -0.18
N ARG A 2 16.69 -15.22 0.39
CA ARG A 2 16.55 -15.01 1.82
C ARG A 2 15.20 -14.36 2.13
N SER A 3 14.25 -15.16 2.60
CA SER A 3 13.07 -14.68 3.32
C SER A 3 13.36 -14.67 4.83
N GLU A 4 12.70 -13.80 5.55
CA GLU A 4 12.78 -13.69 7.00
C GLU A 4 11.35 -13.65 7.56
N GLU A 5 11.02 -14.62 8.43
CA GLU A 5 9.78 -14.60 9.21
C GLU A 5 10.01 -13.72 10.45
N ILE A 6 9.51 -12.50 10.40
CA ILE A 6 9.66 -11.52 11.50
C ILE A 6 8.73 -11.87 12.67
N LEU A 7 7.53 -12.32 12.36
CA LEU A 7 6.52 -12.74 13.31
C LEU A 7 5.82 -13.99 12.80
N LYS A 8 5.68 -14.98 13.65
CA LYS A 8 4.91 -16.19 13.36
C LYS A 8 3.46 -15.99 13.82
N GLY A 9 2.51 -16.08 12.90
CA GLY A 9 1.07 -16.14 13.19
C GLY A 9 0.58 -17.60 13.21
N HIS A 10 -0.59 -17.83 13.78
CA HIS A 10 -1.21 -19.18 13.85
C HIS A 10 -2.46 -19.28 12.97
N SER A 11 -3.00 -18.15 12.49
CA SER A 11 -4.18 -18.13 11.62
C SER A 11 -3.96 -18.77 10.24
N GLY A 12 -2.71 -18.93 9.80
CA GLY A 12 -2.34 -19.28 8.43
C GLY A 12 -2.37 -18.09 7.47
N ASN A 13 -2.50 -16.87 7.99
CA ASN A 13 -2.50 -15.62 7.23
C ASN A 13 -1.28 -14.76 7.60
N ALA A 14 -0.72 -14.01 6.64
CA ALA A 14 0.42 -13.17 6.88
C ALA A 14 0.40 -11.84 6.10
N LEU A 15 1.00 -10.82 6.69
CA LEU A 15 1.45 -9.62 5.98
C LEU A 15 2.78 -9.94 5.31
N VAL A 16 2.95 -9.59 4.05
CA VAL A 16 4.15 -9.90 3.27
C VAL A 16 4.66 -8.68 2.55
N THR A 17 5.99 -8.49 2.53
CA THR A 17 6.61 -7.42 1.75
C THR A 17 7.90 -7.86 1.06
N ILE A 18 8.34 -7.07 0.09
CA ILE A 18 9.63 -7.19 -0.60
C ILE A 18 10.45 -5.94 -0.28
N ALA A 19 11.48 -6.08 0.56
CA ALA A 19 12.37 -5.00 0.97
C ALA A 19 13.82 -5.30 0.53
N ILE A 20 14.09 -5.17 -0.77
CA ILE A 20 15.37 -5.56 -1.37
C ILE A 20 16.43 -4.50 -1.09
N GLY A 21 17.54 -4.94 -0.53
CA GLY A 21 18.69 -4.11 -0.16
C GLY A 21 18.61 -3.57 1.27
N ASP A 22 19.78 -3.44 1.89
CA ASP A 22 19.87 -3.12 3.34
C ASP A 22 19.23 -1.77 3.68
N GLN A 23 19.33 -0.78 2.82
CA GLN A 23 18.76 0.54 3.05
C GLN A 23 17.22 0.51 3.04
N HIS A 24 16.60 -0.16 2.05
CA HIS A 24 15.14 -0.30 1.99
C HIS A 24 14.60 -1.11 3.15
N TYR A 25 15.28 -2.21 3.48
CA TYR A 25 14.93 -3.03 4.64
C TYR A 25 15.03 -2.24 5.95
N ALA A 26 16.13 -1.49 6.15
CA ALA A 26 16.31 -0.68 7.35
C ALA A 26 15.21 0.38 7.50
N LYS A 27 14.89 1.11 6.44
CA LYS A 27 13.82 2.12 6.44
C LYS A 27 12.45 1.51 6.76
N TRP A 28 12.09 0.40 6.10
CA TRP A 28 10.85 -0.31 6.41
C TRP A 28 10.80 -0.78 7.86
N LYS A 29 11.90 -1.38 8.33
CA LYS A 29 12.02 -1.92 9.68
C LYS A 29 11.90 -0.83 10.75
N GLU A 30 12.46 0.34 10.49
CA GLU A 30 12.43 1.48 11.42
C GLU A 30 11.06 2.16 11.43
N ASN A 31 10.48 2.41 10.27
CA ASN A 31 9.32 3.30 10.15
C ASN A 31 7.98 2.55 10.06
N CYS A 32 7.90 1.43 9.34
CA CYS A 32 6.63 0.73 9.09
C CYS A 32 6.42 -0.48 10.01
N LEU A 33 7.46 -1.30 10.20
CA LEU A 33 7.35 -2.55 10.95
C LEU A 33 6.75 -2.39 12.36
N PRO A 34 7.02 -1.33 13.14
CA PRO A 34 6.40 -1.17 14.46
C PRO A 34 4.87 -1.19 14.41
N SER A 35 4.26 -0.50 13.44
CA SER A 35 2.81 -0.48 13.26
C SER A 35 2.27 -1.85 12.80
N TRP A 36 3.00 -2.52 11.89
CA TRP A 36 2.65 -3.87 11.42
C TRP A 36 2.68 -4.89 12.55
N MET A 37 3.70 -4.83 13.43
CA MET A 37 3.84 -5.73 14.56
C MET A 37 2.66 -5.68 15.54
N ILE A 38 2.16 -4.47 15.81
CA ILE A 38 1.00 -4.29 16.69
C ILE A 38 -0.24 -4.88 16.04
N TYR A 39 -0.50 -4.48 14.79
CA TYR A 39 -1.66 -4.94 14.03
C TYR A 39 -1.65 -6.47 13.84
N ALA A 40 -0.51 -7.03 13.44
CA ALA A 40 -0.37 -8.47 13.23
C ALA A 40 -0.59 -9.28 14.51
N LYS A 41 -0.06 -8.82 15.64
CA LYS A 41 -0.32 -9.47 16.94
C LYS A 41 -1.78 -9.42 17.34
N ASN A 42 -2.46 -8.30 17.13
CA ASN A 42 -3.88 -8.14 17.46
C ASN A 42 -4.79 -9.05 16.62
N ASN A 43 -4.33 -9.45 15.43
CA ASN A 43 -5.09 -10.26 14.47
C ASN A 43 -4.52 -11.68 14.26
N ASP A 44 -3.55 -12.11 15.06
CA ASP A 44 -2.86 -13.42 14.94
C ASP A 44 -2.28 -13.68 13.54
N LEU A 45 -1.67 -12.65 12.94
CA LEU A 45 -1.07 -12.71 11.60
C LEU A 45 0.44 -12.97 11.67
N GLY A 46 0.98 -13.66 10.65
CA GLY A 46 2.41 -13.68 10.40
C GLY A 46 2.92 -12.38 9.77
N ILE A 47 4.23 -12.14 9.83
CA ILE A 47 4.92 -11.11 9.04
C ILE A 47 6.13 -11.74 8.36
N VAL A 48 6.17 -11.68 7.03
CA VAL A 48 7.26 -12.21 6.19
C VAL A 48 7.82 -11.11 5.31
N VAL A 49 9.15 -11.03 5.24
CA VAL A 49 9.86 -10.10 4.36
C VAL A 49 10.85 -10.83 3.45
N TYR A 50 10.82 -10.51 2.16
CA TYR A 50 11.84 -10.92 1.21
C TYR A 50 12.89 -9.82 1.06
N ARG A 51 14.15 -10.13 1.36
CA ARG A 51 15.27 -9.17 1.34
C ARG A 51 16.12 -9.25 0.08
N GLU A 52 15.85 -10.22 -0.76
CA GLU A 52 16.56 -10.48 -2.00
C GLU A 52 15.58 -10.58 -3.17
N ASN A 53 16.09 -10.43 -4.39
CA ASN A 53 15.28 -10.64 -5.59
C ASN A 53 14.70 -12.07 -5.63
N LEU A 54 13.42 -12.18 -5.99
CA LEU A 54 12.73 -13.48 -6.17
C LEU A 54 13.14 -14.18 -7.47
N ILE A 55 13.89 -13.51 -8.31
CA ILE A 55 14.54 -14.03 -9.52
C ILE A 55 15.93 -13.42 -9.61
N SER A 56 16.93 -14.22 -9.98
CA SER A 56 18.32 -13.73 -10.09
C SER A 56 18.44 -12.59 -11.10
N ARG A 57 19.29 -11.61 -10.81
CA ARG A 57 19.58 -10.49 -11.73
C ARG A 57 20.23 -10.93 -13.02
N GLU A 58 20.92 -12.07 -13.01
CA GLU A 58 21.54 -12.69 -14.21
C GLU A 58 20.50 -13.39 -15.10
N ASN A 59 19.29 -13.60 -14.61
CA ASN A 59 18.22 -14.17 -15.40
C ASN A 59 17.79 -13.20 -16.49
N PRO A 60 17.75 -13.60 -17.77
CA PRO A 60 17.37 -12.70 -18.86
C PRO A 60 15.93 -12.17 -18.77
N LEU A 61 15.09 -12.78 -17.95
CA LEU A 61 13.72 -12.36 -17.69
C LEU A 61 13.56 -11.57 -16.37
N TRP A 62 14.68 -11.16 -15.78
CA TRP A 62 14.65 -10.33 -14.58
C TRP A 62 13.93 -9.00 -14.85
N LYS A 63 13.10 -8.59 -13.89
CA LYS A 63 12.40 -7.31 -13.87
C LYS A 63 12.64 -6.60 -12.54
N LYS A 64 12.38 -5.28 -12.53
CA LYS A 64 12.49 -4.44 -11.33
C LYS A 64 11.73 -5.06 -10.13
N PRO A 65 12.15 -4.77 -8.89
CA PRO A 65 11.53 -5.35 -7.68
C PRO A 65 10.01 -5.25 -7.63
N GLN A 66 9.43 -4.16 -8.12
CA GLN A 66 7.97 -3.96 -8.16
C GLN A 66 7.25 -5.09 -8.91
N TRP A 67 7.81 -5.56 -10.01
CA TRP A 67 7.26 -6.68 -10.78
C TRP A 67 7.31 -8.01 -10.03
N GLN A 68 8.26 -8.16 -9.12
CA GLN A 68 8.51 -9.43 -8.45
C GLN A 68 7.42 -9.80 -7.45
N LYS A 69 6.51 -8.87 -7.09
CA LYS A 69 5.31 -9.21 -6.31
C LYS A 69 4.42 -10.26 -7.00
N MET A 70 4.48 -10.37 -8.33
CA MET A 70 3.79 -11.44 -9.07
C MET A 70 4.41 -12.82 -8.87
N LEU A 71 5.67 -12.91 -8.41
CA LEU A 71 6.32 -14.18 -8.07
C LEU A 71 6.07 -14.60 -6.61
N LEU A 72 5.52 -13.70 -5.79
CA LEU A 72 5.31 -13.97 -4.36
C LEU A 72 4.41 -15.17 -4.09
N PRO A 73 3.25 -15.35 -4.75
CA PRO A 73 2.38 -16.48 -4.42
C PRO A 73 3.07 -17.82 -4.60
N GLU A 74 3.80 -18.02 -5.71
CA GLU A 74 4.57 -19.26 -5.92
C GLU A 74 5.67 -19.39 -4.87
N ARG A 75 6.42 -18.30 -4.63
CA ARG A 75 7.53 -18.37 -3.69
C ARG A 75 7.07 -18.67 -2.27
N LEU A 76 5.99 -18.07 -1.84
CA LEU A 76 5.39 -18.31 -0.53
C LEU A 76 4.90 -19.75 -0.38
N SER A 77 4.30 -20.32 -1.43
CA SER A 77 3.87 -21.74 -1.39
C SER A 77 5.03 -22.72 -1.24
N LEU A 78 6.22 -22.34 -1.70
CA LEU A 78 7.43 -23.17 -1.59
C LEU A 78 8.14 -22.96 -0.23
N ASP A 79 8.13 -21.74 0.31
CA ASP A 79 8.87 -21.40 1.52
C ASP A 79 8.07 -21.64 2.81
N TYR A 80 6.71 -21.59 2.75
CA TYR A 80 5.81 -21.61 3.90
C TYR A 80 4.60 -22.52 3.68
N GLU A 81 4.73 -23.81 3.96
CA GLU A 81 3.74 -24.85 3.69
C GLU A 81 2.34 -24.57 4.31
N ASN A 82 2.31 -23.92 5.47
CA ASN A 82 1.07 -23.64 6.21
C ASN A 82 0.44 -22.30 5.91
N LEU A 83 1.05 -21.49 5.02
CA LEU A 83 0.54 -20.19 4.68
C LEU A 83 -0.58 -20.28 3.64
N LYS A 84 -1.78 -19.85 4.03
CA LYS A 84 -3.00 -19.94 3.19
C LYS A 84 -3.23 -18.68 2.39
N SER A 85 -3.19 -17.54 3.07
CA SER A 85 -3.54 -16.24 2.49
C SER A 85 -2.56 -15.16 2.91
N VAL A 86 -2.35 -14.19 2.06
CA VAL A 86 -1.43 -13.09 2.32
C VAL A 86 -2.04 -11.75 1.94
N CYS A 87 -1.68 -10.73 2.70
CA CYS A 87 -1.79 -9.34 2.33
C CYS A 87 -0.37 -8.84 2.00
N TYR A 88 -0.07 -8.70 0.70
CA TYR A 88 1.14 -8.01 0.27
C TYR A 88 0.97 -6.52 0.53
N LEU A 89 2.00 -5.91 1.09
CA LEU A 89 2.08 -4.48 1.37
C LEU A 89 3.40 -3.91 0.86
N ASP A 90 3.36 -2.75 0.21
CA ASP A 90 4.56 -1.99 -0.10
C ASP A 90 5.25 -1.52 1.20
N THR A 91 6.56 -1.24 1.12
CA THR A 91 7.42 -0.94 2.28
C THR A 91 7.22 0.44 2.88
N ASP A 92 6.31 1.23 2.34
CA ASP A 92 5.97 2.59 2.74
C ASP A 92 4.51 2.72 3.22
N ILE A 93 3.99 1.65 3.82
CA ILE A 93 2.64 1.61 4.39
C ILE A 93 2.70 1.58 5.91
N LEU A 94 2.01 2.52 6.55
CA LEU A 94 1.71 2.50 7.98
C LEU A 94 0.34 1.84 8.20
N ILE A 95 0.22 1.06 9.27
CA ILE A 95 -1.01 0.37 9.62
C ILE A 95 -1.60 0.97 10.90
N ASN A 96 -2.88 1.34 10.85
CA ASN A 96 -3.63 1.69 12.04
C ASN A 96 -3.76 0.44 12.94
N PRO A 97 -3.30 0.47 14.22
CA PRO A 97 -3.36 -0.70 15.08
C PRO A 97 -4.78 -1.15 15.44
N PHE A 98 -5.75 -0.25 15.26
CA PHE A 98 -7.16 -0.50 15.53
C PHE A 98 -7.94 -0.88 14.26
N ALA A 99 -7.27 -1.00 13.12
CA ALA A 99 -7.89 -1.45 11.88
C ALA A 99 -8.49 -2.86 12.09
N PRO A 100 -9.65 -3.15 11.49
CA PRO A 100 -10.21 -4.51 11.48
C PRO A 100 -9.25 -5.47 10.76
N ASN A 101 -9.53 -6.77 10.85
CA ASN A 101 -8.70 -7.76 10.15
C ASN A 101 -8.92 -7.67 8.64
N VAL A 102 -7.87 -7.32 7.87
CA VAL A 102 -7.95 -7.18 6.40
C VAL A 102 -8.38 -8.47 5.70
N PHE A 103 -8.13 -9.62 6.31
CA PHE A 103 -8.53 -10.91 5.75
C PHE A 103 -10.05 -11.14 5.76
N GLU A 104 -10.84 -10.29 6.42
CA GLU A 104 -12.30 -10.27 6.29
C GLU A 104 -12.77 -9.79 4.91
N GLU A 105 -11.90 -9.05 4.18
CA GLU A 105 -12.15 -8.62 2.80
C GLU A 105 -11.78 -9.70 1.75
N LEU A 106 -11.15 -10.80 2.18
CA LEU A 106 -10.72 -11.86 1.27
C LEU A 106 -11.90 -12.59 0.65
N ARG A 107 -11.84 -12.78 -0.66
CA ARG A 107 -12.80 -13.61 -1.41
C ARG A 107 -12.05 -14.68 -2.20
N PRO A 108 -12.42 -15.96 -2.08
CA PRO A 108 -11.83 -17.03 -2.89
C PRO A 108 -11.94 -16.72 -4.38
N GLY A 109 -10.87 -16.98 -5.12
CA GLY A 109 -10.79 -16.74 -6.56
C GLY A 109 -10.53 -15.28 -6.94
N TYR A 110 -10.32 -14.38 -5.98
CA TYR A 110 -10.06 -12.96 -6.26
C TYR A 110 -8.79 -12.47 -5.58
N VAL A 111 -8.17 -11.48 -6.22
CA VAL A 111 -7.20 -10.57 -5.59
C VAL A 111 -7.97 -9.33 -5.14
N ALA A 112 -7.99 -9.06 -3.84
CA ALA A 112 -8.60 -7.83 -3.34
C ALA A 112 -7.57 -6.70 -3.32
N SER A 113 -7.98 -5.52 -3.78
CA SER A 113 -7.15 -4.32 -3.81
C SER A 113 -8.01 -3.05 -3.88
N VAL A 114 -7.38 -1.88 -3.78
CA VAL A 114 -8.06 -0.59 -3.71
C VAL A 114 -8.01 0.13 -5.05
N SER A 115 -9.18 0.53 -5.56
CA SER A 115 -9.28 1.41 -6.73
C SER A 115 -8.87 2.84 -6.34
N VAL A 116 -7.95 3.41 -7.10
CA VAL A 116 -7.52 4.81 -6.96
C VAL A 116 -8.27 5.75 -7.90
N ARG A 117 -9.27 5.25 -8.60
CA ARG A 117 -10.14 6.02 -9.50
C ARG A 117 -11.59 6.03 -9.02
N ASN A 118 -12.14 4.85 -8.72
CA ASN A 118 -13.56 4.67 -8.51
C ASN A 118 -13.96 4.60 -7.02
N ASN A 119 -13.02 4.30 -6.09
CA ASN A 119 -13.30 4.14 -4.66
C ASN A 119 -12.83 5.31 -3.79
N LEU A 120 -12.46 6.44 -4.39
CA LEU A 120 -12.04 7.62 -3.63
C LEU A 120 -13.22 8.20 -2.82
N PRO A 121 -12.99 8.65 -1.58
CA PRO A 121 -14.02 9.27 -0.74
C PRO A 121 -14.35 10.71 -1.16
N TYR A 122 -13.68 11.24 -2.15
CA TYR A 122 -13.83 12.58 -2.70
C TYR A 122 -13.81 12.56 -4.24
N PRO A 123 -14.34 13.60 -4.90
CA PRO A 123 -14.36 13.66 -6.36
C PRO A 123 -12.95 13.72 -6.95
N LEU A 124 -12.67 12.87 -7.93
CA LEU A 124 -11.36 12.76 -8.56
C LEU A 124 -10.91 14.06 -9.23
N GLU A 125 -11.77 14.72 -10.00
CA GLU A 125 -11.39 15.92 -10.76
C GLU A 125 -10.95 17.08 -9.86
N PRO A 126 -11.65 17.47 -8.78
CA PRO A 126 -11.16 18.45 -7.82
C PRO A 126 -9.86 18.05 -7.14
N LEU A 127 -9.69 16.76 -6.81
CA LEU A 127 -8.43 16.25 -6.26
C LEU A 127 -7.28 16.46 -7.26
N LEU A 128 -7.46 16.08 -8.52
CA LEU A 128 -6.44 16.25 -9.55
C LEU A 128 -6.04 17.71 -9.73
N LYS A 129 -7.00 18.64 -9.70
CA LYS A 129 -6.71 20.09 -9.74
C LYS A 129 -5.81 20.52 -8.58
N ARG A 130 -6.07 20.05 -7.37
CA ARG A 130 -5.22 20.35 -6.19
C ARG A 130 -3.83 19.74 -6.36
N LEU A 131 -3.73 18.47 -6.74
CA LEU A 131 -2.46 17.80 -6.97
C LEU A 131 -1.62 18.50 -8.06
N VAL A 132 -2.23 18.97 -9.14
CA VAL A 132 -1.55 19.74 -10.19
C VAL A 132 -0.99 21.07 -9.64
N LEU A 133 -1.78 21.80 -8.85
CA LEU A 133 -1.31 23.05 -8.23
C LEU A 133 -0.13 22.79 -7.31
N LEU A 134 -0.21 21.75 -6.47
CA LEU A 134 0.87 21.37 -5.58
C LEU A 134 2.13 20.97 -6.34
N ARG A 135 1.96 20.19 -7.39
CA ARG A 135 3.06 19.77 -8.25
C ARG A 135 3.79 20.96 -8.89
N ARG A 136 3.06 21.97 -9.29
CA ARG A 136 3.64 23.19 -9.85
C ARG A 136 4.62 23.87 -8.91
N GLU A 137 4.34 23.86 -7.61
CA GLU A 137 5.22 24.46 -6.59
C GLU A 137 6.53 23.67 -6.38
N TYR A 138 6.60 22.44 -6.91
CA TYR A 138 7.77 21.55 -6.78
C TYR A 138 8.51 21.31 -8.09
N ILE A 139 8.14 22.01 -9.17
CA ILE A 139 8.69 21.78 -10.51
C ILE A 139 10.21 21.99 -10.58
N ASP A 140 10.76 22.84 -9.71
CA ASP A 140 12.19 23.16 -9.65
C ASP A 140 13.02 22.07 -8.92
N ARG A 141 12.41 20.98 -8.46
CA ARG A 141 13.05 19.93 -7.67
C ARG A 141 13.26 18.61 -8.44
N ASP A 142 13.37 18.65 -9.76
CA ASP A 142 13.46 17.44 -10.61
C ASP A 142 12.39 16.39 -10.31
N TYR A 143 11.18 16.86 -10.08
CA TYR A 143 10.07 16.01 -9.68
C TYR A 143 9.57 15.19 -10.87
N PRO A 144 9.52 13.84 -10.78
CA PRO A 144 9.06 13.03 -11.88
C PRO A 144 7.60 13.35 -12.21
N LEU A 145 7.37 13.68 -13.48
CA LEU A 145 6.04 13.98 -14.02
C LEU A 145 5.22 12.73 -14.35
N ASP A 146 5.62 11.60 -13.83
CA ASP A 146 5.22 10.25 -14.24
C ASP A 146 4.02 9.64 -13.48
N SER A 147 3.32 10.43 -12.69
CA SER A 147 2.13 9.91 -12.02
C SER A 147 1.01 9.67 -13.03
N GLY A 148 0.70 8.39 -13.28
CA GLY A 148 -0.38 7.97 -14.16
C GLY A 148 -1.75 8.53 -13.81
N ILE A 149 -1.92 9.00 -12.55
CA ILE A 149 -3.18 9.59 -12.08
C ILE A 149 -3.62 10.81 -12.90
N PHE A 150 -2.67 11.55 -13.51
CA PHE A 150 -2.98 12.73 -14.32
C PHE A 150 -3.39 12.41 -15.75
N ALA A 151 -3.14 11.20 -16.22
CA ALA A 151 -3.57 10.74 -17.52
C ALA A 151 -4.96 10.08 -17.44
N SER A 152 -5.71 10.09 -18.53
CA SER A 152 -6.92 9.29 -18.62
C SER A 152 -6.56 7.80 -18.57
N LEU A 153 -7.48 6.94 -18.12
CA LEU A 153 -7.26 5.49 -18.12
C LEU A 153 -6.96 4.99 -19.54
N GLU A 154 -7.66 5.51 -20.56
CA GLU A 154 -7.39 5.19 -21.95
C GLU A 154 -5.92 5.49 -22.32
N THR A 155 -5.41 6.66 -21.95
CA THR A 155 -4.02 7.04 -22.18
C THR A 155 -3.05 6.12 -21.44
N VAL A 156 -3.29 5.85 -20.16
CA VAL A 156 -2.44 4.98 -19.34
C VAL A 156 -2.29 3.59 -19.97
N TYR A 157 -3.40 2.96 -20.35
CA TYR A 157 -3.35 1.63 -20.96
C TYR A 157 -2.74 1.65 -22.37
N LYS A 158 -3.10 2.63 -23.20
CA LYS A 158 -2.57 2.77 -24.56
C LYS A 158 -1.05 2.96 -24.59
N GLU A 159 -0.52 3.81 -23.71
CA GLU A 159 0.94 4.05 -23.61
C GLU A 159 1.71 2.86 -23.03
N ASN A 160 1.00 1.86 -22.53
CA ASN A 160 1.55 0.57 -22.10
C ASN A 160 1.26 -0.57 -23.11
N ASP A 161 0.78 -0.24 -24.32
CA ASP A 161 0.39 -1.21 -25.36
C ASP A 161 -0.67 -2.22 -24.89
N LEU A 162 -1.59 -1.78 -24.03
CA LEU A 162 -2.65 -2.60 -23.43
C LEU A 162 -4.05 -2.11 -23.84
N PRO A 163 -5.02 -3.01 -24.02
CA PRO A 163 -6.42 -2.63 -24.18
C PRO A 163 -6.92 -1.83 -22.95
N PRO A 164 -7.68 -0.74 -23.17
CA PRO A 164 -8.15 0.10 -22.08
C PRO A 164 -9.06 -0.67 -21.11
N GLN A 165 -8.94 -0.34 -19.84
CA GLN A 165 -9.80 -0.84 -18.77
C GLN A 165 -10.56 0.34 -18.13
N ASN A 166 -11.58 0.02 -17.33
CA ASN A 166 -12.45 1.02 -16.69
C ASN A 166 -12.04 1.38 -15.26
N ASP A 167 -10.96 0.81 -14.77
CA ASP A 167 -10.46 1.07 -13.40
C ASP A 167 -8.93 0.99 -13.34
N GLU A 168 -8.39 1.49 -12.23
CA GLU A 168 -6.98 1.40 -11.85
C GLU A 168 -6.88 1.20 -10.34
N ILE A 169 -6.24 0.11 -9.93
CA ILE A 169 -5.88 -0.14 -8.53
C ILE A 169 -4.45 0.31 -8.26
N CYS A 170 -4.18 0.68 -7.03
CA CYS A 170 -2.82 0.82 -6.55
C CYS A 170 -2.32 -0.53 -6.01
N THR A 171 -1.26 -1.07 -6.60
CA THR A 171 -0.73 -2.40 -6.31
C THR A 171 0.10 -2.49 -5.02
N GLY A 172 0.09 -1.44 -4.20
CA GLY A 172 0.74 -1.43 -2.90
C GLY A 172 0.04 -2.27 -1.84
N VAL A 173 -1.24 -2.62 -2.04
CA VAL A 173 -2.00 -3.57 -1.21
C VAL A 173 -2.65 -4.61 -2.11
N LEU A 174 -2.26 -5.87 -1.95
CA LEU A 174 -2.83 -7.00 -2.67
C LEU A 174 -3.13 -8.14 -1.68
N LEU A 175 -4.40 -8.50 -1.55
CA LEU A 175 -4.86 -9.55 -0.65
C LEU A 175 -5.36 -10.75 -1.46
N PHE A 176 -4.79 -11.93 -1.25
CA PHE A 176 -5.10 -13.13 -2.04
C PHE A 176 -4.78 -14.45 -1.33
N ASN A 177 -5.36 -15.56 -1.81
CA ASN A 177 -5.00 -16.90 -1.44
C ASN A 177 -3.73 -17.36 -2.18
N VAL A 178 -2.74 -17.86 -1.45
CA VAL A 178 -1.44 -18.24 -2.01
C VAL A 178 -1.57 -19.32 -3.08
N SER A 179 -2.28 -20.42 -2.78
CA SER A 179 -2.40 -21.57 -3.68
C SER A 179 -3.19 -21.27 -4.96
N GLU A 180 -4.16 -20.36 -4.88
CA GLU A 180 -5.00 -20.00 -6.03
C GLU A 180 -4.23 -19.19 -7.08
N PHE A 181 -3.29 -18.35 -6.63
CA PHE A 181 -2.58 -17.40 -7.51
C PHE A 181 -1.12 -17.77 -7.80
N ALA A 182 -0.59 -18.86 -7.20
CA ALA A 182 0.81 -19.27 -7.38
C ALA A 182 1.20 -19.49 -8.85
N GLY A 183 0.43 -20.26 -9.59
CA GLY A 183 0.67 -20.49 -11.02
C GLY A 183 0.31 -19.27 -11.89
N ILE A 184 -0.87 -18.70 -11.64
CA ILE A 184 -1.43 -17.61 -12.44
C ILE A 184 -0.52 -16.37 -12.45
N MET A 185 -0.13 -15.85 -11.28
CA MET A 185 0.69 -14.65 -11.21
C MET A 185 2.12 -14.88 -11.68
N LYS A 186 2.65 -16.09 -11.50
CA LYS A 186 3.93 -16.48 -12.08
C LYS A 186 3.90 -16.44 -13.61
N GLU A 187 2.87 -17.01 -14.24
CA GLU A 187 2.69 -16.96 -15.70
C GLU A 187 2.60 -15.50 -16.17
N TRP A 188 1.87 -14.64 -15.46
CA TRP A 188 1.77 -13.22 -15.75
C TRP A 188 3.10 -12.48 -15.66
N PHE A 189 3.94 -12.84 -14.70
CA PHE A 189 5.29 -12.27 -14.61
C PHE A 189 6.09 -12.53 -15.89
N TYR A 190 5.98 -13.73 -16.48
CA TYR A 190 6.73 -14.12 -17.68
C TYR A 190 6.05 -13.70 -18.99
N LEU A 191 4.79 -13.26 -18.95
CA LEU A 191 4.05 -12.84 -20.15
C LEU A 191 4.67 -11.58 -20.80
N PHE A 192 5.22 -10.67 -19.99
CA PHE A 192 5.77 -9.41 -20.47
C PHE A 192 7.29 -9.44 -20.57
N PRO A 193 7.88 -8.70 -21.56
CA PRO A 193 9.32 -8.62 -21.70
C PRO A 193 9.97 -7.88 -20.51
N PRO A 194 11.28 -8.10 -20.23
CA PRO A 194 11.97 -7.47 -19.11
C PRO A 194 12.20 -5.96 -19.27
N ASN A 195 12.18 -5.46 -20.52
CA ASN A 195 12.55 -4.06 -20.86
C ASN A 195 11.31 -3.20 -21.13
N ILE A 196 10.24 -3.38 -20.37
CA ILE A 196 9.05 -2.54 -20.49
C ILE A 196 9.40 -1.12 -20.05
N LYS A 197 9.17 -0.15 -20.97
CA LYS A 197 9.18 1.27 -20.66
C LYS A 197 7.75 1.74 -20.55
N THR A 198 7.38 2.30 -19.42
CA THR A 198 6.03 2.79 -19.16
C THR A 198 6.06 4.25 -18.74
N ILE A 199 4.96 4.95 -18.95
CA ILE A 199 4.77 6.32 -18.43
C ILE A 199 4.64 6.35 -16.91
N THR A 200 4.54 5.18 -16.27
CA THR A 200 4.38 4.97 -14.84
C THR A 200 5.67 4.41 -14.20
N ASN A 201 6.81 4.97 -14.56
CA ASN A 201 8.14 4.64 -14.01
C ASN A 201 8.53 3.16 -14.16
N ASP A 202 8.13 2.53 -15.25
CA ASP A 202 8.40 1.11 -15.60
C ASP A 202 7.92 0.12 -14.53
N GLY A 203 6.91 0.50 -13.74
CA GLY A 203 6.28 -0.34 -12.73
C GLY A 203 5.31 -1.37 -13.35
N GLU A 204 4.92 -2.35 -12.55
CA GLU A 204 4.00 -3.42 -12.93
C GLU A 204 2.53 -3.00 -12.87
N GLN A 205 2.20 -1.89 -12.22
CA GLN A 205 0.84 -1.54 -11.82
C GLN A 205 -0.17 -1.64 -12.97
N THR A 206 0.09 -0.96 -14.10
CA THR A 206 -0.85 -0.96 -15.24
C THR A 206 -1.04 -2.36 -15.83
N HIS A 207 0.05 -3.15 -15.91
CA HIS A 207 0.00 -4.51 -16.46
C HIS A 207 -0.73 -5.47 -15.54
N LEU A 208 -0.48 -5.40 -14.23
CA LEU A 208 -1.19 -6.21 -13.25
C LEU A 208 -2.67 -5.84 -13.17
N ASN A 209 -3.00 -4.54 -13.25
CA ASN A 209 -4.38 -4.07 -13.37
C ASN A 209 -5.10 -4.68 -14.57
N TYR A 210 -4.48 -4.59 -15.75
CA TYR A 210 -5.02 -5.18 -16.98
C TYR A 210 -5.34 -6.66 -16.79
N LEU A 211 -4.41 -7.43 -16.23
CA LEU A 211 -4.56 -8.87 -16.05
C LEU A 211 -5.65 -9.21 -15.04
N LEU A 212 -5.70 -8.50 -13.92
CA LEU A 212 -6.72 -8.72 -12.89
C LEU A 212 -8.12 -8.40 -13.39
N ILE A 213 -8.28 -7.27 -14.10
CA ILE A 213 -9.59 -6.82 -14.58
C ILE A 213 -10.05 -7.67 -15.76
N SER A 214 -9.22 -7.89 -16.79
CA SER A 214 -9.60 -8.65 -18.00
C SER A 214 -9.90 -10.11 -17.71
N ASN A 215 -9.25 -10.72 -16.70
CA ASN A 215 -9.53 -12.07 -16.27
C ASN A 215 -10.59 -12.16 -15.16
N ARG A 216 -11.18 -11.03 -14.71
CA ARG A 216 -12.20 -10.96 -13.66
C ARG A 216 -11.73 -11.50 -12.30
N TYR A 217 -10.46 -11.33 -11.98
CA TYR A 217 -9.89 -11.71 -10.69
C TYR A 217 -9.83 -10.56 -9.70
N LEU A 218 -10.21 -9.33 -10.09
CA LEU A 218 -10.19 -8.18 -9.21
C LEU A 218 -11.45 -8.12 -8.34
N HIS A 219 -11.25 -7.99 -7.01
CA HIS A 219 -12.24 -7.54 -6.05
C HIS A 219 -11.79 -6.22 -5.45
N THR A 220 -12.53 -5.14 -5.72
CA THR A 220 -12.21 -3.82 -5.14
C THR A 220 -12.76 -3.70 -3.72
N ILE A 221 -11.91 -3.24 -2.80
CA ILE A 221 -12.23 -3.00 -1.39
C ILE A 221 -12.19 -1.51 -1.06
N SER A 222 -12.62 -1.14 0.16
CA SER A 222 -12.69 0.26 0.60
C SER A 222 -11.34 0.97 0.47
N TYR A 223 -11.39 2.26 0.13
CA TYR A 223 -10.22 3.14 0.06
C TYR A 223 -9.43 3.19 1.38
N ASP A 224 -10.09 3.00 2.51
CA ASP A 224 -9.46 2.98 3.82
C ASP A 224 -8.38 1.90 3.97
N TRP A 225 -8.42 0.84 3.13
CA TRP A 225 -7.39 -0.21 3.10
C TRP A 225 -6.11 0.16 2.35
N GLN A 226 -6.12 1.31 1.65
CA GLN A 226 -4.93 1.86 1.01
C GLN A 226 -5.12 3.35 0.76
N THR A 227 -5.25 4.10 1.82
CA THR A 227 -5.35 5.57 1.77
C THR A 227 -4.03 6.17 1.31
N ILE A 228 -4.07 6.96 0.24
CA ILE A 228 -2.86 7.56 -0.35
C ILE A 228 -2.55 8.89 0.32
N TRP A 229 -1.39 9.00 0.98
CA TRP A 229 -1.00 10.21 1.71
C TRP A 229 -1.01 11.48 0.87
N SER A 230 -0.47 11.46 -0.35
CA SER A 230 -0.46 12.63 -1.22
C SER A 230 -1.87 13.12 -1.58
N TYR A 231 -2.85 12.22 -1.62
CA TYR A 231 -4.25 12.59 -1.87
C TYR A 231 -4.88 13.20 -0.61
N GLU A 232 -4.65 12.59 0.54
CA GLU A 232 -5.16 13.07 1.83
C GLU A 232 -4.57 14.45 2.17
N SER A 233 -3.26 14.61 2.00
CA SER A 233 -2.59 15.87 2.26
C SER A 233 -3.12 16.99 1.35
N ALA A 234 -3.29 16.70 0.05
CA ALA A 234 -3.88 17.65 -0.90
C ALA A 234 -5.33 18.01 -0.60
N TRP A 235 -6.10 17.06 -0.05
CA TRP A 235 -7.52 17.23 0.16
C TRP A 235 -7.84 17.88 1.51
N TYR A 236 -7.25 17.40 2.59
CA TYR A 236 -7.59 17.80 3.95
C TYR A 236 -6.60 18.77 4.60
N TYR A 237 -5.33 18.80 4.12
CA TYR A 237 -4.26 19.57 4.74
C TYR A 237 -3.55 20.51 3.75
N PRO A 238 -4.29 21.31 2.93
CA PRO A 238 -3.66 22.17 1.93
C PRO A 238 -2.70 23.21 2.54
N HIS A 239 -2.86 23.58 3.82
CA HIS A 239 -1.98 24.48 4.53
C HIS A 239 -0.54 23.97 4.67
N LEU A 240 -0.33 22.64 4.65
CA LEU A 240 1.02 22.06 4.70
C LEU A 240 1.86 22.45 3.47
N PHE A 241 1.21 22.67 2.34
CA PHE A 241 1.88 23.07 1.10
C PHE A 241 2.29 24.53 1.09
N GLU A 242 1.54 25.41 1.75
CA GLU A 242 1.90 26.83 1.89
C GLU A 242 3.23 26.97 2.61
N ASN A 243 3.48 26.13 3.60
CA ASN A 243 4.71 26.09 4.38
C ASN A 243 5.72 25.06 3.85
N LYS A 244 5.53 24.52 2.65
CA LYS A 244 6.41 23.54 2.00
C LYS A 244 6.79 22.36 2.92
N PHE A 245 5.88 21.95 3.79
CA PHE A 245 6.11 20.90 4.82
C PHE A 245 7.27 21.23 5.79
N GLU A 246 7.63 22.49 5.97
CA GLU A 246 8.73 22.87 6.85
C GLU A 246 8.40 22.72 8.35
N ASN A 247 7.11 22.85 8.71
CA ASN A 247 6.67 22.58 10.07
C ASN A 247 6.40 21.07 10.26
N LEU A 248 7.42 20.34 10.65
CA LEU A 248 7.33 18.88 10.84
C LEU A 248 6.27 18.47 11.88
N ASN A 249 6.00 19.28 12.89
CA ASN A 249 4.97 18.96 13.88
C ASN A 249 3.57 18.95 13.24
N ASP A 250 3.26 19.90 12.37
CA ASP A 250 1.98 19.95 11.68
C ASP A 250 1.86 18.76 10.70
N VAL A 251 2.95 18.46 10.00
CA VAL A 251 3.02 17.29 9.09
C VAL A 251 2.76 15.98 9.87
N HIS A 252 3.46 15.79 10.99
CA HIS A 252 3.30 14.57 11.80
C HIS A 252 1.92 14.46 12.43
N ASN A 253 1.33 15.58 12.85
CA ASN A 253 -0.03 15.61 13.35
C ASN A 253 -1.04 15.22 12.26
N ALA A 254 -0.89 15.76 11.05
CA ALA A 254 -1.73 15.41 9.90
C ALA A 254 -1.60 13.94 9.49
N ILE A 255 -0.36 13.40 9.47
CA ILE A 255 -0.12 11.97 9.22
C ILE A 255 -0.81 11.12 10.28
N ARG A 256 -0.64 11.47 11.56
CA ARG A 256 -1.26 10.74 12.68
C ARG A 256 -2.77 10.77 12.62
N ASP A 257 -3.37 11.94 12.37
CA ASP A 257 -4.81 12.09 12.22
C ASP A 257 -5.34 11.23 11.07
N THR A 258 -4.67 11.26 9.92
CA THR A 258 -5.03 10.43 8.77
C THR A 258 -4.93 8.94 9.10
N LEU A 259 -3.82 8.51 9.71
CA LEU A 259 -3.59 7.12 10.08
C LEU A 259 -4.71 6.56 10.97
N PHE A 260 -5.20 7.36 11.95
CA PHE A 260 -6.26 6.90 12.84
C PHE A 260 -7.67 6.98 12.24
N ARG A 261 -7.84 7.69 11.12
CA ARG A 261 -9.11 7.71 10.38
C ARG A 261 -9.23 6.61 9.35
N THR A 262 -8.12 5.98 8.98
CA THR A 262 -8.03 4.97 7.92
C THR A 262 -7.48 3.65 8.46
N ASN A 263 -7.49 2.59 7.65
CA ASN A 263 -6.91 1.31 8.04
C ASN A 263 -5.41 1.24 7.72
N PHE A 264 -5.06 1.51 6.45
CA PHE A 264 -3.67 1.51 5.97
C PHE A 264 -3.37 2.85 5.29
N LEU A 265 -2.29 3.51 5.70
CA LEU A 265 -1.84 4.78 5.12
C LEU A 265 -0.59 4.52 4.27
N HIS A 266 -0.70 4.77 2.97
CA HIS A 266 0.32 4.49 1.97
C HIS A 266 0.99 5.78 1.48
N PHE A 267 2.30 5.87 1.60
CA PHE A 267 3.10 6.99 1.10
C PHE A 267 3.56 6.75 -0.34
N ALA A 268 2.59 6.36 -1.18
CA ALA A 268 2.83 5.97 -2.57
C ALA A 268 3.44 7.08 -3.40
N GLY A 269 4.33 6.66 -4.30
CA GLY A 269 4.87 7.51 -5.33
C GLY A 269 6.13 8.27 -4.92
N SER A 270 6.60 9.12 -5.84
CA SER A 270 7.80 9.95 -5.68
C SER A 270 7.45 11.40 -5.36
N TRP A 271 6.35 11.65 -4.67
CA TRP A 271 5.98 12.98 -4.20
C TRP A 271 6.94 13.43 -3.10
N PRO A 272 7.36 14.71 -3.04
CA PRO A 272 8.30 15.19 -2.01
C PRO A 272 7.83 14.85 -0.60
N GLU A 273 6.53 15.01 -0.34
CA GLU A 273 5.88 14.72 0.94
C GLU A 273 5.75 13.23 1.24
N SER A 274 5.93 12.35 0.26
CA SER A 274 5.84 10.90 0.47
C SER A 274 6.94 10.33 1.37
N THR A 275 7.99 11.10 1.62
CA THR A 275 9.10 10.73 2.51
C THR A 275 9.01 11.34 3.91
N ASN A 276 8.00 12.17 4.19
CA ASN A 276 7.89 12.86 5.48
C ASN A 276 7.79 11.92 6.69
N TRP A 277 7.26 10.70 6.50
CA TRP A 277 7.22 9.66 7.53
C TRP A 277 8.60 9.05 7.84
N GLN A 278 9.61 9.27 6.99
CA GLN A 278 10.98 8.75 7.17
C GLN A 278 11.85 9.63 8.07
N ASP A 279 11.32 10.75 8.53
CA ASP A 279 12.04 11.60 9.49
C ASP A 279 12.19 10.86 10.83
N SER A 280 13.41 10.86 11.35
CA SER A 280 13.75 10.23 12.65
C SER A 280 12.92 10.78 13.82
N THR A 281 12.36 11.99 13.68
CA THR A 281 11.45 12.59 14.68
C THR A 281 10.05 11.99 14.64
N PHE A 282 9.64 11.36 13.52
CA PHE A 282 8.42 10.59 13.42
C PHE A 282 8.68 9.14 13.79
N SER A 283 9.17 8.91 15.01
CA SER A 283 9.28 7.55 15.54
C SER A 283 7.91 7.04 15.92
N MET A 284 7.32 6.23 15.06
CA MET A 284 6.06 5.52 15.36
C MET A 284 6.18 4.69 16.65
N SER A 285 7.37 4.20 16.97
CA SER A 285 7.59 3.37 18.17
C SER A 285 7.18 4.08 19.46
N ASN A 286 7.60 5.33 19.66
CA ASN A 286 7.28 6.05 20.87
C ASN A 286 5.87 6.62 20.86
N SER A 287 5.44 7.30 19.78
CA SER A 287 4.10 7.89 19.70
C SER A 287 2.98 6.85 19.73
N TYR A 288 3.24 5.68 19.18
CA TYR A 288 2.25 4.60 19.13
C TYR A 288 2.10 3.87 20.46
N LEU A 289 3.22 3.55 21.09
CA LEU A 289 3.25 2.94 22.42
C LEU A 289 2.70 3.92 23.47
N ASP A 290 3.08 5.18 23.39
CA ASP A 290 2.58 6.22 24.29
C ASP A 290 1.07 6.43 24.12
N PHE A 291 0.55 6.41 22.90
CA PHE A 291 -0.88 6.50 22.67
C PHE A 291 -1.64 5.24 23.13
N GLN A 292 -1.09 4.05 22.92
CA GLN A 292 -1.65 2.82 23.47
C GLN A 292 -1.66 2.83 25.00
N ASN A 293 -0.56 3.26 25.61
CA ASN A 293 -0.44 3.36 27.06
C ASN A 293 -1.45 4.39 27.62
N GLN A 294 -1.59 5.56 26.96
CA GLN A 294 -2.58 6.57 27.34
C GLN A 294 -4.01 6.06 27.23
N LEU A 295 -4.33 5.29 26.18
CA LEU A 295 -5.66 4.68 26.02
C LEU A 295 -5.90 3.59 27.08
N GLN A 296 -4.90 2.82 27.45
CA GLN A 296 -5.01 1.83 28.51
C GLN A 296 -5.18 2.48 29.88
N ASP A 297 -4.43 3.54 30.17
CA ASP A 297 -4.52 4.31 31.44
C ASP A 297 -5.87 5.03 31.56
N PHE A 298 -6.37 5.61 30.45
CA PHE A 298 -7.62 6.37 30.45
C PHE A 298 -8.85 5.49 30.69
N ASN A 299 -8.81 4.22 30.29
CA ASN A 299 -9.99 3.37 30.37
C ASN A 299 -9.96 2.35 31.51
N GLY A 300 -8.80 2.04 32.11
CA GLY A 300 -8.69 0.93 33.10
C GLY A 300 -9.36 -0.36 32.63
N ARG A 301 -9.81 -0.38 31.36
CA ARG A 301 -10.52 -1.44 30.67
C ARG A 301 -9.84 -1.65 29.33
N THR A 302 -9.53 -2.88 29.04
CA THR A 302 -9.17 -3.30 27.69
C THR A 302 -10.20 -2.75 26.71
N VAL A 303 -9.81 -1.80 25.86
CA VAL A 303 -10.67 -1.38 24.75
C VAL A 303 -10.65 -2.54 23.77
N THR A 304 -11.57 -3.47 23.97
CA THR A 304 -11.94 -4.42 22.92
C THR A 304 -12.53 -3.57 21.81
N GLY A 305 -11.76 -3.38 20.74
CA GLY A 305 -12.09 -2.47 19.64
C GLY A 305 -13.43 -2.80 19.00
N LYS A 306 -14.46 -2.10 19.43
CA LYS A 306 -15.58 -1.84 18.52
C LYS A 306 -15.23 -0.53 17.81
N PRO A 307 -15.26 -0.49 16.49
CA PRO A 307 -15.06 0.75 15.76
C PRO A 307 -16.01 1.81 16.31
N ILE A 308 -15.47 3.00 16.58
CA ILE A 308 -16.28 4.18 16.87
C ILE A 308 -17.22 4.30 15.69
N GLY A 309 -18.53 4.14 15.95
CA GLY A 309 -19.54 3.93 14.93
C GLY A 309 -19.43 4.93 13.80
N LYS A 310 -19.48 4.41 12.57
CA LYS A 310 -19.66 5.22 11.37
C LYS A 310 -20.81 6.17 11.61
N TYR A 311 -20.56 7.46 11.52
CA TYR A 311 -21.61 8.45 11.35
C TYR A 311 -22.25 8.20 9.98
N ALA A 312 -23.22 7.33 9.94
CA ALA A 312 -24.12 7.24 8.79
C ALA A 312 -25.02 8.47 8.84
N PRO A 313 -25.05 9.33 7.80
CA PRO A 313 -26.05 10.38 7.75
C PRO A 313 -27.43 9.71 7.77
N LYS A 314 -28.29 10.12 8.71
CA LYS A 314 -29.68 9.73 8.71
C LYS A 314 -30.26 10.17 7.36
N ARG A 315 -30.71 9.22 6.55
CA ARG A 315 -31.61 9.51 5.44
C ARG A 315 -32.94 9.92 6.07
N ASP A 316 -33.26 11.20 5.95
CA ASP A 316 -34.61 11.65 6.20
C ASP A 316 -35.55 10.95 5.21
N SER A 317 -36.56 10.28 5.80
CA SER A 317 -37.62 9.58 5.09
C SER A 317 -38.59 10.54 4.42
#